data_7898d872b48a16535c2d9752d331ca26
#
_entry.id   7898d872b48a16535c2d9752d331ca26
#
_cell.length_a   1.000
_cell.length_b   1.000
_cell.length_c   1.000
_cell.angle_alpha   90.00
_cell.angle_beta   90.00
_cell.angle_gamma   90.00
#
_symmetry.space_group_name_H-M   'P 1'
#
loop_
_entity.id
_entity.type
_entity.pdbx_description
1 polymer ?
#
loop_
_entity_poly.entity_id
_entity_poly.type
_entity_poly.pdbx_seq_one_letter_code
_entity_poly.pdbx_strand_id
1 'polypeptide(L)'
;MKRGLVVLDPAEVPEQERAERVLRLQRRLADEGITIALDYADVHRSDDLAYLTNLCLYWNEGILAVPVVGEPAFLMKLSPRVHPWMRRSSTLTDLRSGKGFTALVEGLLAGVEPGVLGLVDAPLWPATAIEEVRAAAPGWEIRPLGGLVREQRLVPSAAERALLREAQAHLEAALTDAAAAAGGTRIALVERALRGAGFTDVLAEVVRGPDGVAALDVTGQYRFCWVRSARLVDGASEPWAGDLGRALAAAVAAVAPGVAPGVPVAAAEQVLTGLPADVIASATVVHQADLSTGGDYADPAERLPIGAVVVVGVEVLFPDGGRVAVTETVPVEAP
;
A
#
# COMPACT_ATOMS: atom_id res chain seq x y z
N MET A 1 12.47 10.23 -3.47
CA MET A 1 12.48 8.83 -3.03
C MET A 1 13.24 8.00 -4.05
N LYS A 2 14.24 7.24 -3.63
CA LYS A 2 15.04 6.42 -4.55
C LYS A 2 14.75 4.96 -4.26
N ARG A 3 13.87 4.35 -5.05
CA ARG A 3 13.69 2.91 -5.02
C ARG A 3 14.91 2.21 -5.61
N GLY A 4 15.45 1.21 -4.91
CA GLY A 4 16.50 0.35 -5.47
C GLY A 4 15.95 -0.60 -6.55
N LEU A 5 16.83 -1.18 -7.37
CA LEU A 5 16.45 -2.27 -8.27
C LEU A 5 15.97 -3.46 -7.44
N VAL A 6 14.69 -3.83 -7.58
CA VAL A 6 14.15 -5.06 -7.00
C VAL A 6 14.08 -6.09 -8.11
N VAL A 7 14.98 -7.05 -8.05
CA VAL A 7 14.77 -8.32 -8.75
C VAL A 7 14.00 -9.18 -7.76
N LEU A 8 12.69 -9.31 -7.97
CA LEU A 8 11.88 -10.14 -7.10
C LEU A 8 12.16 -11.60 -7.38
N ASP A 9 12.29 -12.37 -6.31
CA ASP A 9 12.35 -13.81 -6.41
C ASP A 9 10.92 -14.36 -6.62
N PRO A 10 10.61 -14.98 -7.77
CA PRO A 10 9.32 -15.60 -7.99
C PRO A 10 8.99 -16.72 -7.00
N ALA A 11 10.01 -17.27 -6.29
CA ALA A 11 9.81 -18.28 -5.27
C ALA A 11 9.18 -17.72 -3.98
N GLU A 12 9.29 -16.41 -3.72
CA GLU A 12 8.68 -15.78 -2.52
C GLU A 12 7.16 -15.76 -2.60
N VAL A 13 6.61 -15.39 -3.78
CA VAL A 13 5.19 -15.54 -4.10
C VAL A 13 5.10 -16.37 -5.37
N PRO A 14 4.53 -17.59 -5.35
CA PRO A 14 4.50 -18.48 -6.49
C PRO A 14 3.88 -17.85 -7.73
N GLU A 15 4.42 -18.15 -8.90
CA GLU A 15 3.90 -17.68 -10.19
C GLU A 15 2.44 -18.10 -10.40
N GLN A 16 2.09 -19.33 -9.99
CA GLN A 16 0.73 -19.83 -10.01
C GLN A 16 -0.23 -18.95 -9.21
N GLU A 17 0.20 -18.45 -8.04
CA GLU A 17 -0.63 -17.56 -7.22
C GLU A 17 -0.92 -16.25 -7.95
N ARG A 18 0.07 -15.69 -8.67
CA ARG A 18 -0.15 -14.48 -9.49
C ARG A 18 -1.11 -14.74 -10.65
N ALA A 19 -0.98 -15.89 -11.30
CA ALA A 19 -1.95 -16.29 -12.33
C ALA A 19 -3.37 -16.40 -11.77
N GLU A 20 -3.53 -16.95 -10.57
CA GLU A 20 -4.83 -17.03 -9.89
C GLU A 20 -5.39 -15.66 -9.51
N ARG A 21 -4.54 -14.68 -9.17
CA ARG A 21 -4.95 -13.29 -8.91
C ARG A 21 -5.52 -12.64 -10.17
N VAL A 22 -4.86 -12.80 -11.31
CA VAL A 22 -5.35 -12.34 -12.61
C VAL A 22 -6.66 -13.01 -12.95
N LEU A 23 -6.77 -14.33 -12.79
CA LEU A 23 -8.02 -15.08 -13.05
C LEU A 23 -9.18 -14.64 -12.14
N ARG A 24 -8.91 -14.28 -10.88
CA ARG A 24 -9.96 -13.71 -10.00
C ARG A 24 -10.42 -12.35 -10.49
N LEU A 25 -9.50 -11.50 -10.92
CA LEU A 25 -9.85 -10.21 -11.51
C LEU A 25 -10.66 -10.39 -12.77
N GLN A 26 -10.26 -11.26 -13.69
CA GLN A 26 -10.97 -11.55 -14.94
C GLN A 26 -12.41 -12.04 -14.71
N ARG A 27 -12.62 -12.91 -13.71
CA ARG A 27 -13.98 -13.34 -13.32
C ARG A 27 -14.83 -12.17 -12.84
N ARG A 28 -14.23 -11.30 -12.00
CA ARG A 28 -14.93 -10.11 -11.53
C ARG A 28 -15.30 -9.16 -12.68
N LEU A 29 -14.37 -8.95 -13.64
CA LEU A 29 -14.64 -8.18 -14.84
C LEU A 29 -15.79 -8.75 -15.68
N ALA A 30 -15.82 -10.08 -15.83
CA ALA A 30 -16.92 -10.76 -16.54
C ALA A 30 -18.26 -10.53 -15.83
N ASP A 31 -18.32 -10.67 -14.52
CA ASP A 31 -19.53 -10.47 -13.71
C ASP A 31 -20.05 -9.01 -13.80
N GLU A 32 -19.17 -8.05 -13.99
CA GLU A 32 -19.50 -6.63 -14.15
C GLU A 32 -19.70 -6.19 -15.61
N GLY A 33 -19.53 -7.08 -16.56
CA GLY A 33 -19.67 -6.80 -18.00
C GLY A 33 -18.56 -5.88 -18.54
N ILE A 34 -17.37 -5.93 -17.96
CA ILE A 34 -16.19 -5.19 -18.39
C ILE A 34 -15.44 -6.02 -19.43
N THR A 35 -15.08 -5.43 -20.57
CA THR A 35 -14.31 -6.11 -21.61
C THR A 35 -12.82 -6.12 -21.31
N ILE A 36 -12.28 -4.97 -20.92
CA ILE A 36 -10.87 -4.78 -20.56
C ILE A 36 -10.80 -3.82 -19.37
N ALA A 37 -10.09 -4.19 -18.34
CA ALA A 37 -9.69 -3.25 -17.27
C ALA A 37 -8.33 -2.64 -17.59
N LEU A 38 -8.21 -1.34 -17.36
CA LEU A 38 -6.98 -0.58 -17.47
C LEU A 38 -6.62 -0.07 -16.07
N ASP A 39 -5.42 -0.38 -15.62
CA ASP A 39 -4.88 0.04 -14.32
C ASP A 39 -3.60 0.86 -14.53
N TYR A 40 -3.63 2.13 -14.15
CA TYR A 40 -2.50 3.03 -14.29
C TYR A 40 -1.50 2.82 -13.15
N ALA A 41 -0.23 2.74 -13.50
CA ALA A 41 0.85 2.63 -12.56
C ALA A 41 2.00 3.60 -12.87
N ASP A 42 2.62 4.12 -11.82
CA ASP A 42 3.84 4.92 -11.87
C ASP A 42 4.79 4.54 -10.73
N VAL A 43 5.86 5.33 -10.53
CA VAL A 43 6.87 5.06 -9.49
C VAL A 43 6.33 5.19 -8.05
N HIS A 44 5.20 5.84 -7.85
CA HIS A 44 4.56 6.05 -6.55
C HIS A 44 3.40 5.07 -6.33
N ARG A 45 2.81 4.60 -7.41
CA ARG A 45 1.59 3.80 -7.43
C ARG A 45 1.76 2.60 -8.36
N SER A 46 2.45 1.59 -7.88
CA SER A 46 2.69 0.36 -8.62
C SER A 46 2.34 -0.90 -7.82
N ASP A 47 1.63 -0.74 -6.69
CA ASP A 47 1.34 -1.86 -5.80
C ASP A 47 0.38 -2.87 -6.45
N ASP A 48 -0.65 -2.41 -7.18
CA ASP A 48 -1.59 -3.26 -7.89
C ASP A 48 -0.91 -3.98 -9.07
N LEU A 49 -0.10 -3.24 -9.85
CA LEU A 49 0.73 -3.82 -10.90
C LEU A 49 1.65 -4.91 -10.35
N ALA A 50 2.32 -4.63 -9.23
CA ALA A 50 3.21 -5.56 -8.58
C ALA A 50 2.48 -6.78 -8.01
N TYR A 51 1.32 -6.58 -7.39
CA TYR A 51 0.47 -7.64 -6.88
C TYR A 51 0.05 -8.62 -7.96
N LEU A 52 -0.39 -8.12 -9.12
CA LEU A 52 -0.86 -8.95 -10.23
C LEU A 52 0.29 -9.58 -11.03
N THR A 53 1.41 -8.87 -11.20
CA THR A 53 2.42 -9.24 -12.21
C THR A 53 3.84 -9.37 -11.70
N ASN A 54 4.12 -9.00 -10.47
CA ASN A 54 5.47 -8.88 -9.92
C ASN A 54 6.31 -7.74 -10.51
N LEU A 55 5.74 -6.84 -11.31
CA LEU A 55 6.48 -5.72 -11.89
C LEU A 55 6.50 -4.51 -10.95
N CYS A 56 7.69 -4.02 -10.64
CA CYS A 56 7.88 -2.75 -9.95
C CYS A 56 8.39 -1.69 -10.92
N LEU A 57 7.79 -0.52 -10.93
CA LEU A 57 8.25 0.61 -11.70
C LEU A 57 9.24 1.46 -10.90
N TYR A 58 10.43 1.70 -11.47
CA TYR A 58 11.45 2.57 -10.89
C TYR A 58 11.45 3.96 -11.49
N TRP A 59 10.95 4.08 -12.70
CA TRP A 59 10.87 5.30 -13.47
C TRP A 59 9.74 5.18 -14.47
N ASN A 60 9.19 6.34 -14.84
CA ASN A 60 8.12 6.43 -15.80
C ASN A 60 6.78 5.87 -15.33
N GLU A 61 5.88 5.68 -16.25
CA GLU A 61 4.50 5.31 -16.07
C GLU A 61 4.06 4.26 -17.10
N GLY A 62 2.99 3.54 -16.79
CA GLY A 62 2.40 2.57 -17.70
C GLY A 62 0.95 2.26 -17.34
N ILE A 63 0.31 1.49 -18.18
CA ILE A 63 -1.05 0.98 -17.97
C ILE A 63 -1.00 -0.53 -18.10
N LEU A 64 -1.41 -1.24 -17.05
CA LEU A 64 -1.70 -2.66 -17.10
C LEU A 64 -3.10 -2.83 -17.69
N ALA A 65 -3.18 -3.52 -18.82
CA ALA A 65 -4.44 -3.89 -19.45
C ALA A 65 -4.74 -5.36 -19.14
N VAL A 66 -5.87 -5.62 -18.49
CA VAL A 66 -6.33 -6.96 -18.16
C VAL A 66 -7.61 -7.22 -18.93
N PRO A 67 -7.57 -7.98 -20.03
CA PRO A 67 -8.78 -8.37 -20.75
C PRO A 67 -9.56 -9.42 -19.96
N VAL A 68 -10.87 -9.46 -20.15
CA VAL A 68 -11.74 -10.48 -19.50
C VAL A 68 -11.34 -11.91 -19.90
N VAL A 69 -10.76 -12.08 -21.08
CA VAL A 69 -10.19 -13.34 -21.58
C VAL A 69 -8.87 -13.06 -22.28
N GLY A 70 -7.84 -13.80 -21.92
CA GLY A 70 -6.49 -13.67 -22.48
C GLY A 70 -5.45 -13.18 -21.46
N GLU A 71 -4.25 -12.95 -21.95
CA GLU A 71 -3.12 -12.53 -21.11
C GLU A 71 -3.12 -11.01 -20.87
N PRO A 72 -2.69 -10.54 -19.68
CA PRO A 72 -2.49 -9.13 -19.44
C PRO A 72 -1.39 -8.55 -20.34
N ALA A 73 -1.56 -7.29 -20.74
CA ALA A 73 -0.57 -6.52 -21.48
C ALA A 73 -0.14 -5.30 -20.67
N PHE A 74 1.14 -4.92 -20.76
CA PHE A 74 1.63 -3.70 -20.12
C PHE A 74 2.04 -2.68 -21.18
N LEU A 75 1.34 -1.55 -21.18
CA LEU A 75 1.53 -0.42 -22.09
C LEU A 75 2.41 0.62 -21.42
N MET A 76 3.54 1.00 -22.02
CA MET A 76 4.50 1.89 -21.36
C MET A 76 5.10 2.96 -22.28
N LYS A 77 5.33 4.14 -21.72
CA LYS A 77 6.03 5.23 -22.42
C LYS A 77 7.56 5.09 -22.29
N LEU A 78 8.09 3.87 -22.41
CA LEU A 78 9.51 3.55 -22.32
C LEU A 78 10.03 2.90 -23.60
N SER A 79 11.35 2.94 -23.76
CA SER A 79 12.01 2.23 -24.85
C SER A 79 11.88 0.71 -24.70
N PRO A 80 11.70 -0.06 -25.80
CA PRO A 80 11.69 -1.53 -25.78
C PRO A 80 12.97 -2.17 -25.19
N ARG A 81 14.03 -1.41 -25.02
CA ARG A 81 15.29 -1.88 -24.40
C ARG A 81 15.09 -2.42 -22.97
N VAL A 82 14.03 -1.99 -22.28
CA VAL A 82 13.71 -2.46 -20.90
C VAL A 82 12.94 -3.79 -20.88
N HIS A 83 12.35 -4.23 -22.01
CA HIS A 83 11.54 -5.45 -22.06
C HIS A 83 12.28 -6.70 -21.56
N PRO A 84 13.56 -6.96 -21.93
CA PRO A 84 14.25 -8.15 -21.42
C PRO A 84 14.36 -8.19 -19.89
N TRP A 85 14.54 -7.02 -19.26
CA TRP A 85 14.55 -6.92 -17.81
C TRP A 85 13.15 -7.15 -17.22
N MET A 86 12.12 -6.50 -17.77
CA MET A 86 10.74 -6.66 -17.30
C MET A 86 10.26 -8.11 -17.37
N ARG A 87 10.57 -8.83 -18.46
CA ARG A 87 10.25 -10.27 -18.59
C ARG A 87 10.95 -11.16 -17.57
N ARG A 88 12.12 -10.75 -17.05
CA ARG A 88 12.81 -11.50 -15.98
C ARG A 88 12.29 -11.17 -14.59
N SER A 89 11.67 -10.01 -14.41
CA SER A 89 11.20 -9.55 -13.10
C SER A 89 9.69 -9.62 -12.93
N SER A 90 8.94 -10.07 -13.94
CA SER A 90 7.49 -10.14 -13.89
C SER A 90 6.94 -11.34 -14.68
N THR A 91 5.67 -11.62 -14.50
CA THR A 91 4.91 -12.63 -15.27
C THR A 91 4.44 -12.12 -16.63
N LEU A 92 4.71 -10.86 -16.97
CA LEU A 92 4.23 -10.21 -18.20
C LEU A 92 5.01 -10.70 -19.43
N THR A 93 4.28 -11.19 -20.42
CA THR A 93 4.78 -11.58 -21.74
C THR A 93 4.51 -10.52 -22.79
N ASP A 94 3.31 -9.86 -22.78
CA ASP A 94 2.96 -8.78 -23.69
C ASP A 94 3.37 -7.42 -23.11
N LEU A 95 4.47 -6.89 -23.63
CA LEU A 95 5.04 -5.59 -23.26
C LEU A 95 5.03 -4.69 -24.49
N ARG A 96 4.30 -3.57 -24.41
CA ARG A 96 4.14 -2.63 -25.53
C ARG A 96 4.74 -1.28 -25.18
N SER A 97 5.63 -0.79 -26.03
CA SER A 97 6.33 0.50 -25.89
C SER A 97 5.84 1.51 -26.91
N GLY A 98 5.63 2.75 -26.46
CA GLY A 98 5.21 3.86 -27.34
C GLY A 98 5.55 5.22 -26.74
N LYS A 99 5.23 6.28 -27.50
CA LYS A 99 5.46 7.67 -27.08
C LYS A 99 4.30 8.26 -26.26
N GLY A 100 3.09 7.68 -26.39
CA GLY A 100 1.87 8.11 -25.71
C GLY A 100 0.90 6.95 -25.58
N PHE A 101 -0.03 7.05 -24.65
CA PHE A 101 -1.01 6.01 -24.41
C PHE A 101 -2.05 5.91 -25.52
N THR A 102 -2.35 6.99 -26.27
CA THR A 102 -3.30 6.95 -27.38
C THR A 102 -2.94 5.83 -28.36
N ALA A 103 -1.75 5.86 -28.95
CA ALA A 103 -1.34 4.84 -29.92
C ALA A 103 -1.19 3.44 -29.31
N LEU A 104 -0.82 3.34 -28.04
CA LEU A 104 -0.69 2.05 -27.34
C LEU A 104 -2.06 1.41 -27.09
N VAL A 105 -3.05 2.20 -26.68
CA VAL A 105 -4.42 1.74 -26.45
C VAL A 105 -5.12 1.46 -27.78
N GLU A 106 -4.96 2.30 -28.81
CA GLU A 106 -5.44 1.97 -30.17
C GLU A 106 -4.90 0.62 -30.65
N GLY A 107 -3.60 0.38 -30.47
CA GLY A 107 -2.97 -0.91 -30.81
C GLY A 107 -3.43 -2.08 -29.93
N LEU A 108 -3.86 -1.83 -28.67
CA LEU A 108 -4.47 -2.83 -27.80
C LEU A 108 -5.86 -3.22 -28.29
N LEU A 109 -6.67 -2.23 -28.69
CA LEU A 109 -8.07 -2.39 -29.09
C LEU A 109 -8.24 -2.82 -30.55
N ALA A 110 -7.16 -2.84 -31.35
CA ALA A 110 -7.22 -3.19 -32.75
C ALA A 110 -7.76 -4.61 -32.95
N GLY A 111 -8.89 -4.72 -33.66
CA GLY A 111 -9.57 -6.00 -33.91
C GLY A 111 -10.42 -6.53 -32.77
N VAL A 112 -10.58 -5.75 -31.71
CA VAL A 112 -11.50 -6.06 -30.60
C VAL A 112 -12.81 -5.31 -30.83
N GLU A 113 -13.94 -6.00 -30.74
CA GLU A 113 -15.25 -5.36 -30.82
C GLU A 113 -15.44 -4.38 -29.65
N PRO A 114 -15.97 -3.16 -29.91
CA PRO A 114 -16.22 -2.19 -28.86
C PRO A 114 -17.11 -2.74 -27.74
N GLY A 115 -16.68 -2.49 -26.52
CA GLY A 115 -17.36 -2.92 -25.31
C GLY A 115 -17.13 -1.91 -24.18
N VAL A 116 -16.84 -2.39 -22.97
CA VAL A 116 -16.60 -1.55 -21.81
C VAL A 116 -15.13 -1.57 -21.44
N LEU A 117 -14.48 -0.39 -21.40
CA LEU A 117 -13.18 -0.17 -20.79
C LEU A 117 -13.37 0.27 -19.34
N GLY A 118 -12.94 -0.56 -18.39
CA GLY A 118 -12.94 -0.22 -16.99
C GLY A 118 -11.65 0.49 -16.62
N LEU A 119 -11.71 1.68 -16.02
CA LEU A 119 -10.54 2.37 -15.48
C LEU A 119 -10.44 2.14 -13.98
N VAL A 120 -9.49 1.32 -13.55
CA VAL A 120 -9.27 0.99 -12.14
C VAL A 120 -8.76 2.23 -11.42
N ASP A 121 -9.45 2.62 -10.33
CA ASP A 121 -9.15 3.79 -9.52
C ASP A 121 -8.93 5.09 -10.33
N ALA A 122 -9.79 5.32 -11.33
CA ALA A 122 -9.72 6.45 -12.24
C ALA A 122 -9.51 7.85 -11.57
N PRO A 123 -10.08 8.15 -10.40
CA PRO A 123 -9.83 9.42 -9.71
C PRO A 123 -8.36 9.68 -9.38
N LEU A 124 -7.53 8.64 -9.38
CA LEU A 124 -6.11 8.71 -9.03
C LEU A 124 -5.19 8.80 -10.26
N TRP A 125 -5.75 8.70 -11.45
CA TRP A 125 -4.96 8.81 -12.67
C TRP A 125 -4.62 10.27 -12.99
N PRO A 126 -3.49 10.54 -13.64
CA PRO A 126 -3.27 11.82 -14.30
C PRO A 126 -4.37 12.07 -15.34
N ALA A 127 -4.96 13.28 -15.32
CA ALA A 127 -6.02 13.66 -16.26
C ALA A 127 -5.62 13.43 -17.73
N THR A 128 -4.35 13.72 -18.06
CA THR A 128 -3.80 13.52 -19.40
C THR A 128 -3.81 12.05 -19.83
N ALA A 129 -3.56 11.11 -18.92
CA ALA A 129 -3.62 9.68 -19.23
C ALA A 129 -5.06 9.23 -19.53
N ILE A 130 -6.04 9.75 -18.77
CA ILE A 130 -7.46 9.49 -19.04
C ILE A 130 -7.88 10.07 -20.41
N GLU A 131 -7.43 11.27 -20.74
CA GLU A 131 -7.71 11.91 -22.03
C GLU A 131 -7.11 11.11 -23.20
N GLU A 132 -5.86 10.64 -23.05
CA GLU A 132 -5.21 9.78 -24.04
C GLU A 132 -5.99 8.47 -24.28
N VAL A 133 -6.47 7.82 -23.21
CA VAL A 133 -7.31 6.60 -23.30
C VAL A 133 -8.64 6.89 -23.97
N ARG A 134 -9.31 7.98 -23.62
CA ARG A 134 -10.59 8.38 -24.24
C ARG A 134 -10.42 8.64 -25.74
N ALA A 135 -9.36 9.32 -26.13
CA ALA A 135 -9.06 9.61 -27.53
C ALA A 135 -8.80 8.33 -28.36
N ALA A 136 -8.19 7.31 -27.71
CA ALA A 136 -7.86 6.04 -28.33
C ALA A 136 -9.05 5.07 -28.51
N ALA A 137 -10.15 5.29 -27.80
CA ALA A 137 -11.26 4.33 -27.67
C ALA A 137 -12.60 4.90 -28.18
N PRO A 138 -12.68 5.42 -29.43
CA PRO A 138 -13.95 5.88 -29.97
C PRO A 138 -14.95 4.72 -30.06
N GLY A 139 -16.16 4.95 -29.54
CA GLY A 139 -17.22 3.93 -29.52
C GLY A 139 -17.18 2.94 -28.37
N TRP A 140 -16.16 3.01 -27.48
CA TRP A 140 -16.14 2.25 -26.24
C TRP A 140 -16.86 2.99 -25.11
N GLU A 141 -17.57 2.26 -24.27
CA GLU A 141 -18.01 2.78 -22.97
C GLU A 141 -16.80 2.85 -22.02
N ILE A 142 -16.58 3.99 -21.37
CA ILE A 142 -15.53 4.12 -20.36
C ILE A 142 -16.19 4.20 -18.99
N ARG A 143 -15.88 3.24 -18.12
CA ARG A 143 -16.46 3.09 -16.79
C ARG A 143 -15.38 3.18 -15.72
N PRO A 144 -15.47 4.09 -14.73
CA PRO A 144 -14.59 4.06 -13.58
C PRO A 144 -14.89 2.83 -12.72
N LEU A 145 -13.84 2.15 -12.28
CA LEU A 145 -13.90 1.00 -11.37
C LEU A 145 -13.11 1.36 -10.12
N GLY A 146 -13.73 1.24 -8.95
CA GLY A 146 -13.07 1.50 -7.67
C GLY A 146 -12.66 0.21 -6.98
N GLY A 147 -11.44 0.17 -6.45
CA GLY A 147 -11.00 -0.82 -5.47
C GLY A 147 -10.89 -2.28 -5.93
N LEU A 148 -11.08 -2.62 -7.21
CA LEU A 148 -11.15 -4.03 -7.66
C LEU A 148 -9.91 -4.86 -7.32
N VAL A 149 -8.72 -4.29 -7.48
CA VAL A 149 -7.47 -4.96 -7.14
C VAL A 149 -7.19 -4.81 -5.65
N ARG A 150 -7.46 -3.63 -5.08
CA ARG A 150 -7.35 -3.39 -3.65
C ARG A 150 -8.15 -4.41 -2.83
N GLU A 151 -9.39 -4.70 -3.19
CA GLU A 151 -10.24 -5.70 -2.50
C GLU A 151 -9.55 -7.08 -2.41
N GLN A 152 -8.81 -7.48 -3.45
CA GLN A 152 -8.05 -8.73 -3.43
C GLN A 152 -6.83 -8.66 -2.51
N ARG A 153 -6.26 -7.45 -2.29
CA ARG A 153 -5.08 -7.21 -1.45
C ARG A 153 -5.40 -7.08 0.03
N LEU A 154 -6.67 -6.86 0.40
CA LEU A 154 -7.08 -6.71 1.81
C LEU A 154 -6.79 -7.95 2.65
N VAL A 155 -6.85 -9.13 2.05
CA VAL A 155 -6.52 -10.39 2.72
C VAL A 155 -5.26 -10.99 2.08
N PRO A 156 -4.09 -10.77 2.68
CA PRO A 156 -2.85 -11.30 2.14
C PRO A 156 -2.85 -12.82 2.16
N SER A 157 -2.25 -13.42 1.13
CA SER A 157 -2.05 -14.86 1.02
C SER A 157 -1.13 -15.41 2.12
N ALA A 158 -0.99 -16.73 2.18
CA ALA A 158 -0.04 -17.36 3.10
C ALA A 158 1.41 -16.92 2.82
N ALA A 159 1.78 -16.77 1.54
CA ALA A 159 3.09 -16.30 1.12
C ALA A 159 3.30 -14.81 1.52
N GLU A 160 2.32 -13.96 1.24
CA GLU A 160 2.37 -12.54 1.63
C GLU A 160 2.40 -12.36 3.14
N ARG A 161 1.64 -13.15 3.92
CA ARG A 161 1.73 -13.11 5.38
C ARG A 161 3.10 -13.54 5.91
N ALA A 162 3.80 -14.44 5.22
CA ALA A 162 5.18 -14.78 5.58
C ALA A 162 6.13 -13.61 5.37
N LEU A 163 6.02 -12.93 4.21
CA LEU A 163 6.79 -11.72 3.91
C LEU A 163 6.48 -10.55 4.86
N LEU A 164 5.21 -10.36 5.21
CA LEU A 164 4.80 -9.34 6.18
C LEU A 164 5.40 -9.60 7.57
N ARG A 165 5.39 -10.84 8.04
CA ARG A 165 6.03 -11.20 9.32
C ARG A 165 7.52 -10.97 9.30
N GLU A 166 8.21 -11.31 8.21
CA GLU A 166 9.62 -11.07 8.02
C GLU A 166 9.93 -9.57 8.00
N ALA A 167 9.16 -8.80 7.21
CA ALA A 167 9.28 -7.35 7.17
C ALA A 167 9.08 -6.71 8.54
N GLN A 168 8.04 -7.13 9.27
CA GLN A 168 7.77 -6.63 10.62
C GLN A 168 8.91 -6.97 11.59
N ALA A 169 9.47 -8.17 11.53
CA ALA A 169 10.59 -8.56 12.38
C ALA A 169 11.84 -7.69 12.12
N HIS A 170 12.15 -7.41 10.86
CA HIS A 170 13.24 -6.49 10.50
C HIS A 170 12.99 -5.06 10.99
N LEU A 171 11.75 -4.57 10.84
CA LEU A 171 11.35 -3.24 11.29
C LEU A 171 11.49 -3.11 12.81
N GLU A 172 10.97 -4.09 13.55
CA GLU A 172 11.03 -4.12 15.01
C GLU A 172 12.48 -4.17 15.55
N ALA A 173 13.36 -4.97 14.93
CA ALA A 173 14.78 -5.02 15.27
C ALA A 173 15.46 -3.67 15.01
N ALA A 174 15.21 -3.07 13.83
CA ALA A 174 15.78 -1.76 13.48
C ALA A 174 15.34 -0.65 14.44
N LEU A 175 14.07 -0.63 14.85
CA LEU A 175 13.54 0.33 15.81
C LEU A 175 14.13 0.13 17.21
N THR A 176 14.31 -1.12 17.65
CA THR A 176 14.91 -1.44 18.95
C THR A 176 16.37 -0.96 19.03
N ASP A 177 17.14 -1.24 17.98
CA ASP A 177 18.55 -0.79 17.92
C ASP A 177 18.65 0.75 17.85
N ALA A 178 17.76 1.40 17.08
CA ALA A 178 17.75 2.85 16.97
C ALA A 178 17.27 3.55 18.26
N ALA A 179 16.36 2.94 19.02
CA ALA A 179 15.90 3.51 20.31
C ALA A 179 17.03 3.64 21.31
N ALA A 180 17.99 2.71 21.32
CA ALA A 180 19.17 2.76 22.18
C ALA A 180 20.20 3.81 21.76
N ALA A 181 20.09 4.37 20.55
CA ALA A 181 21.05 5.35 20.03
C ALA A 181 20.71 6.79 20.43
N ALA A 182 21.72 7.66 20.44
CA ALA A 182 21.52 9.08 20.73
C ALA A 182 20.90 9.82 19.53
N GLY A 183 19.83 10.58 19.81
CA GLY A 183 19.21 11.65 19.01
C GLY A 183 19.32 11.55 17.48
N GLY A 184 20.20 12.37 16.91
CA GLY A 184 20.25 12.59 15.44
C GLY A 184 20.73 11.41 14.57
N THR A 185 21.17 10.29 15.15
CA THR A 185 21.65 9.13 14.39
C THR A 185 20.57 8.08 14.15
N ARG A 186 19.42 8.17 14.82
CA ARG A 186 18.35 7.14 14.80
C ARG A 186 17.83 6.84 13.40
N ILE A 187 17.50 7.88 12.64
CA ILE A 187 16.99 7.71 11.25
C ILE A 187 18.02 6.99 10.39
N ALA A 188 19.28 7.42 10.43
CA ALA A 188 20.35 6.80 9.64
C ALA A 188 20.59 5.32 10.01
N LEU A 189 20.44 4.96 11.29
CA LEU A 189 20.54 3.58 11.73
C LEU A 189 19.40 2.73 11.20
N VAL A 190 18.15 3.20 11.31
CA VAL A 190 16.97 2.52 10.77
C VAL A 190 17.08 2.35 9.27
N GLU A 191 17.35 3.42 8.53
CA GLU A 191 17.49 3.35 7.07
C GLU A 191 18.56 2.34 6.64
N ARG A 192 19.73 2.37 7.29
CA ARG A 192 20.81 1.43 7.01
C ARG A 192 20.41 -0.02 7.30
N ALA A 193 19.76 -0.28 8.44
CA ALA A 193 19.33 -1.62 8.82
C ALA A 193 18.28 -2.16 7.85
N LEU A 194 17.23 -1.39 7.56
CA LEU A 194 16.13 -1.81 6.69
C LEU A 194 16.58 -1.96 5.23
N ARG A 195 17.38 -1.03 4.72
CA ARG A 195 17.96 -1.16 3.37
C ARG A 195 18.90 -2.37 3.26
N GLY A 196 19.67 -2.65 4.31
CA GLY A 196 20.52 -3.86 4.41
C GLY A 196 19.70 -5.15 4.42
N ALA A 197 18.50 -5.14 4.99
CA ALA A 197 17.54 -6.25 4.98
C ALA A 197 16.78 -6.40 3.65
N GLY A 198 16.92 -5.45 2.71
CA GLY A 198 16.28 -5.53 1.39
C GLY A 198 15.01 -4.70 1.24
N PHE A 199 14.72 -3.77 2.15
CA PHE A 199 13.63 -2.81 1.95
C PHE A 199 13.92 -1.89 0.76
N THR A 200 12.93 -1.75 -0.12
CA THR A 200 13.00 -0.95 -1.33
C THR A 200 12.66 0.51 -1.08
N ASP A 201 11.81 0.74 -0.09
CA ASP A 201 11.43 2.07 0.35
C ASP A 201 11.44 2.15 1.88
N VAL A 202 11.92 3.28 2.42
CA VAL A 202 11.96 3.54 3.85
C VAL A 202 11.67 5.02 4.06
N LEU A 203 10.61 5.29 4.81
CA LEU A 203 10.22 6.60 5.31
C LEU A 203 10.40 6.55 6.82
N ALA A 204 11.37 7.28 7.35
CA ALA A 204 11.66 7.31 8.77
C ALA A 204 11.71 8.76 9.25
N GLU A 205 11.03 9.04 10.35
CA GLU A 205 11.05 10.35 10.99
C GLU A 205 11.08 10.24 12.51
N VAL A 206 11.68 11.23 13.16
CA VAL A 206 11.57 11.41 14.61
C VAL A 206 10.56 12.53 14.84
N VAL A 207 9.36 12.14 15.27
CA VAL A 207 8.30 13.09 15.66
C VAL A 207 8.45 13.45 17.11
N ARG A 208 8.21 14.73 17.45
CA ARG A 208 8.47 15.27 18.78
C ARG A 208 7.24 15.95 19.34
N GLY A 209 6.96 15.65 20.60
CA GLY A 209 6.01 16.36 21.44
C GLY A 209 6.71 17.24 22.47
N PRO A 210 5.94 17.85 23.38
CA PRO A 210 6.48 18.60 24.50
C PRO A 210 7.26 17.71 25.47
N ASP A 211 7.93 18.33 26.44
CA ASP A 211 8.62 17.68 27.56
C ASP A 211 9.70 16.66 27.15
N GLY A 212 10.22 16.81 25.93
CA GLY A 212 11.26 15.94 25.39
C GLY A 212 10.73 14.56 24.92
N VAL A 213 9.43 14.36 24.88
CA VAL A 213 8.86 13.13 24.34
C VAL A 213 9.10 13.08 22.83
N ALA A 214 9.57 11.94 22.36
CA ALA A 214 9.77 11.69 20.94
C ALA A 214 9.38 10.27 20.57
N ALA A 215 8.85 10.10 19.37
CA ALA A 215 8.62 8.81 18.75
C ALA A 215 9.41 8.68 17.45
N LEU A 216 9.83 7.49 17.14
CA LEU A 216 10.40 7.11 15.86
C LEU A 216 9.30 6.41 15.05
N ASP A 217 8.85 7.06 13.97
CA ASP A 217 7.79 6.57 13.07
C ASP A 217 8.45 6.12 11.77
N VAL A 218 8.23 4.87 11.40
CA VAL A 218 8.87 4.24 10.25
C VAL A 218 7.85 3.48 9.44
N THR A 219 7.74 3.82 8.15
CA THR A 219 7.01 3.06 7.15
C THR A 219 8.00 2.53 6.13
N GLY A 220 7.93 1.25 5.82
CA GLY A 220 8.84 0.62 4.88
C GLY A 220 8.17 -0.35 3.93
N GLN A 221 8.73 -0.49 2.72
CA GLN A 221 8.29 -1.44 1.72
C GLN A 221 9.32 -2.56 1.57
N TYR A 222 8.89 -3.79 1.86
CA TYR A 222 9.67 -5.02 1.70
C TYR A 222 8.96 -5.96 0.74
N ARG A 223 9.57 -6.29 -0.39
CA ARG A 223 8.96 -7.19 -1.40
C ARG A 223 7.53 -6.80 -1.78
N PHE A 224 7.27 -5.49 -1.95
CA PHE A 224 5.94 -4.87 -2.15
C PHE A 224 4.95 -4.94 -0.98
N CYS A 225 5.33 -5.57 0.13
CA CYS A 225 4.56 -5.50 1.34
C CYS A 225 4.95 -4.24 2.12
N TRP A 226 3.97 -3.41 2.45
CA TRP A 226 4.18 -2.25 3.29
C TRP A 226 3.98 -2.61 4.76
N VAL A 227 4.86 -2.14 5.61
CA VAL A 227 4.76 -2.25 7.07
C VAL A 227 5.03 -0.90 7.72
N ARG A 228 4.43 -0.66 8.87
CA ARG A 228 4.64 0.56 9.67
C ARG A 228 4.76 0.21 11.14
N SER A 229 5.66 0.88 11.83
CA SER A 229 5.74 0.87 13.29
C SER A 229 6.20 2.24 13.79
N ALA A 230 5.52 2.74 14.82
CA ALA A 230 5.90 3.94 15.52
C ALA A 230 6.02 3.67 17.00
N ARG A 231 7.13 4.11 17.64
CA ARG A 231 7.43 3.85 19.03
C ARG A 231 8.00 5.07 19.72
N LEU A 232 7.66 5.25 20.99
CA LEU A 232 8.33 6.21 21.85
C LEU A 232 9.80 5.82 22.02
N VAL A 233 10.68 6.79 21.81
CA VAL A 233 12.14 6.63 21.96
C VAL A 233 12.73 7.53 23.04
N ASP A 234 12.02 8.58 23.41
CA ASP A 234 12.38 9.47 24.53
C ASP A 234 11.09 9.88 25.27
N GLY A 235 11.20 10.19 26.57
CA GLY A 235 10.11 10.73 27.39
C GLY A 235 8.95 9.77 27.66
N ALA A 236 9.15 8.45 27.56
CA ALA A 236 8.10 7.46 27.80
C ALA A 236 7.53 7.45 29.25
N SER A 237 8.22 8.12 30.19
CA SER A 237 7.78 8.28 31.57
C SER A 237 6.75 9.39 31.79
N GLU A 238 6.53 10.24 30.80
CA GLU A 238 5.52 11.30 30.88
C GLU A 238 4.12 10.68 31.01
N PRO A 239 3.25 11.22 31.90
CA PRO A 239 1.93 10.61 32.17
C PRO A 239 1.08 10.45 30.91
N TRP A 240 1.03 11.44 30.04
CA TRP A 240 0.25 11.41 28.80
C TRP A 240 0.82 10.41 27.77
N ALA A 241 2.14 10.15 27.80
CA ALA A 241 2.74 9.12 26.94
C ALA A 241 2.24 7.72 27.30
N GLY A 242 1.96 7.47 28.59
CA GLY A 242 1.30 6.25 29.04
C GLY A 242 -0.13 6.10 28.52
N ASP A 243 -0.85 7.23 28.34
CA ASP A 243 -2.20 7.23 27.77
C ASP A 243 -2.22 6.76 26.31
N LEU A 244 -1.20 7.13 25.52
CA LEU A 244 -1.05 6.65 24.16
C LEU A 244 -0.93 5.12 24.11
N GLY A 245 -0.09 4.55 24.97
CA GLY A 245 0.06 3.09 25.05
C GLY A 245 -1.24 2.38 25.47
N ARG A 246 -1.99 2.94 26.41
CA ARG A 246 -3.28 2.40 26.83
C ARG A 246 -4.34 2.52 25.73
N ALA A 247 -4.39 3.64 25.02
CA ALA A 247 -5.29 3.85 23.91
C ALA A 247 -4.98 2.89 22.75
N LEU A 248 -3.71 2.71 22.41
CA LEU A 248 -3.31 1.73 21.42
C LEU A 248 -3.73 0.31 21.82
N ALA A 249 -3.48 -0.09 23.06
CA ALA A 249 -3.88 -1.41 23.55
C ALA A 249 -5.40 -1.60 23.53
N ALA A 250 -6.20 -0.58 23.86
CA ALA A 250 -7.66 -0.63 23.77
C ALA A 250 -8.14 -0.79 22.32
N ALA A 251 -7.54 -0.05 21.39
CA ALA A 251 -7.87 -0.18 19.97
C ALA A 251 -7.49 -1.57 19.43
N VAL A 252 -6.29 -2.05 19.72
CA VAL A 252 -5.83 -3.40 19.32
C VAL A 252 -6.77 -4.49 19.82
N ALA A 253 -7.19 -4.42 21.08
CA ALA A 253 -8.12 -5.38 21.68
C ALA A 253 -9.52 -5.36 21.02
N ALA A 254 -9.89 -4.27 20.37
CA ALA A 254 -11.18 -4.13 19.67
C ALA A 254 -11.13 -4.56 18.19
N VAL A 255 -9.95 -4.90 17.66
CA VAL A 255 -9.81 -5.44 16.30
C VAL A 255 -10.35 -6.86 16.25
N ALA A 256 -11.39 -7.08 15.45
CA ALA A 256 -11.98 -8.40 15.25
C ALA A 256 -12.58 -8.52 13.85
N PRO A 257 -12.76 -9.75 13.32
CA PRO A 257 -13.44 -9.96 12.06
C PRO A 257 -14.85 -9.38 12.04
N GLY A 258 -15.23 -8.75 10.95
CA GLY A 258 -16.57 -8.20 10.73
C GLY A 258 -16.87 -6.88 11.46
N VAL A 259 -15.95 -6.34 12.26
CA VAL A 259 -16.12 -5.01 12.86
C VAL A 259 -15.75 -3.92 11.86
N ALA A 260 -16.36 -2.74 11.98
CA ALA A 260 -15.93 -1.57 11.23
C ALA A 260 -14.63 -0.99 11.81
N PRO A 261 -13.73 -0.39 11.01
CA PRO A 261 -12.52 0.28 11.50
C PRO A 261 -12.78 1.34 12.58
N GLY A 262 -13.97 1.96 12.57
CA GLY A 262 -14.40 2.92 13.60
C GLY A 262 -14.57 2.34 15.00
N VAL A 263 -14.73 1.01 15.16
CA VAL A 263 -14.88 0.38 16.50
C VAL A 263 -13.56 0.43 17.27
N PRO A 264 -12.41 -0.03 16.75
CA PRO A 264 -11.11 0.17 17.39
C PRO A 264 -10.76 1.65 17.61
N VAL A 265 -11.09 2.51 16.64
CA VAL A 265 -10.87 3.97 16.78
C VAL A 265 -11.63 4.51 18.01
N ALA A 266 -12.91 4.22 18.14
CA ALA A 266 -13.72 4.66 19.28
C ALA A 266 -13.19 4.12 20.62
N ALA A 267 -12.66 2.90 20.64
CA ALA A 267 -12.06 2.31 21.85
C ALA A 267 -10.81 3.09 22.30
N ALA A 268 -9.95 3.52 21.36
CA ALA A 268 -8.80 4.36 21.68
C ALA A 268 -9.23 5.76 22.16
N GLU A 269 -10.17 6.40 21.45
CA GLU A 269 -10.65 7.75 21.75
C GLU A 269 -11.24 7.84 23.17
N GLN A 270 -11.93 6.80 23.66
CA GLN A 270 -12.41 6.76 25.03
C GLN A 270 -11.30 6.88 26.07
N VAL A 271 -10.13 6.32 25.82
CA VAL A 271 -8.96 6.43 26.70
C VAL A 271 -8.33 7.82 26.62
N LEU A 272 -8.35 8.44 25.43
CA LEU A 272 -7.72 9.74 25.16
C LEU A 272 -8.52 10.94 25.69
N THR A 273 -9.75 10.76 26.18
CA THR A 273 -10.59 11.83 26.75
C THR A 273 -9.97 12.56 27.93
N GLY A 274 -8.94 11.98 28.57
CA GLY A 274 -8.20 12.57 29.70
C GLY A 274 -7.06 13.52 29.30
N LEU A 275 -6.78 13.68 28.01
CA LEU A 275 -5.75 14.60 27.53
C LEU A 275 -6.16 16.09 27.67
N PRO A 276 -5.21 17.03 27.74
CA PRO A 276 -5.51 18.47 27.76
C PRO A 276 -6.41 18.88 26.58
N ALA A 277 -7.30 19.85 26.81
CA ALA A 277 -8.32 20.24 25.82
C ALA A 277 -7.76 20.92 24.56
N ASP A 278 -6.53 21.39 24.58
CA ASP A 278 -5.80 22.01 23.47
C ASP A 278 -5.00 20.98 22.64
N VAL A 279 -5.04 19.71 23.03
CA VAL A 279 -4.36 18.61 22.34
C VAL A 279 -5.36 17.87 21.46
N ILE A 280 -5.01 17.67 20.20
CA ILE A 280 -5.80 16.88 19.26
C ILE A 280 -5.25 15.45 19.26
N ALA A 281 -6.07 14.52 19.75
CA ALA A 281 -5.74 13.11 19.69
C ALA A 281 -6.63 12.40 18.68
N SER A 282 -6.05 11.48 17.93
CA SER A 282 -6.75 10.67 16.95
C SER A 282 -6.26 9.23 16.96
N ALA A 283 -7.14 8.32 16.57
CA ALA A 283 -6.77 6.94 16.33
C ALA A 283 -7.11 6.57 14.88
N THR A 284 -6.36 5.64 14.32
CA THR A 284 -6.54 5.18 12.94
C THR A 284 -6.44 3.66 12.88
N VAL A 285 -7.17 3.08 11.93
CA VAL A 285 -7.02 1.68 11.53
C VAL A 285 -6.87 1.67 10.02
N VAL A 286 -5.71 1.27 9.55
CA VAL A 286 -5.34 1.30 8.12
C VAL A 286 -5.01 -0.12 7.69
N HIS A 287 -5.63 -0.61 6.62
CA HIS A 287 -5.22 -1.87 6.01
C HIS A 287 -3.77 -1.80 5.53
N GLN A 288 -3.03 -2.89 5.70
CA GLN A 288 -1.66 -3.00 5.20
C GLN A 288 -1.56 -2.67 3.70
N ALA A 289 -2.56 -3.06 2.92
CA ALA A 289 -2.65 -2.76 1.49
C ALA A 289 -2.72 -1.26 1.17
N ASP A 290 -3.16 -0.43 2.12
CA ASP A 290 -3.37 1.02 1.95
C ASP A 290 -2.28 1.88 2.59
N LEU A 291 -1.24 1.29 3.17
CA LEU A 291 -0.16 2.05 3.83
C LEU A 291 0.60 2.97 2.88
N SER A 292 0.69 2.61 1.60
CA SER A 292 1.34 3.44 0.57
C SER A 292 0.54 4.70 0.22
N THR A 293 -0.77 4.68 0.47
CA THR A 293 -1.70 5.77 0.13
C THR A 293 -2.15 6.58 1.35
N GLY A 294 -1.63 6.25 2.54
CA GLY A 294 -2.00 6.94 3.78
C GLY A 294 -3.40 6.61 4.29
N GLY A 295 -4.07 5.59 3.73
CA GLY A 295 -5.40 5.17 4.15
C GLY A 295 -6.55 5.97 3.50
N ASP A 296 -6.28 6.74 2.45
CA ASP A 296 -7.28 7.57 1.74
C ASP A 296 -8.45 6.78 1.15
N TYR A 297 -8.37 5.45 1.16
CA TYR A 297 -9.39 4.52 0.63
C TYR A 297 -10.26 3.85 1.70
N ALA A 298 -10.11 4.19 2.96
CA ALA A 298 -10.90 3.58 4.02
C ALA A 298 -12.38 3.95 3.86
N ASP A 299 -13.20 3.01 3.41
CA ASP A 299 -14.64 3.15 3.47
C ASP A 299 -15.09 2.94 4.93
N PRO A 300 -15.74 3.93 5.58
CA PRO A 300 -16.26 3.76 6.93
C PRO A 300 -17.26 2.60 7.09
N ALA A 301 -17.88 2.19 5.98
CA ALA A 301 -18.81 1.05 5.95
C ALA A 301 -18.08 -0.30 5.79
N GLU A 302 -16.81 -0.30 5.43
CA GLU A 302 -15.99 -1.50 5.26
C GLU A 302 -15.97 -2.30 6.56
N ARG A 303 -15.93 -3.60 6.45
CA ARG A 303 -15.77 -4.52 7.59
C ARG A 303 -14.42 -5.20 7.49
N LEU A 304 -13.71 -5.30 8.61
CA LEU A 304 -12.41 -5.97 8.64
C LEU A 304 -12.59 -7.45 8.27
N PRO A 305 -12.06 -7.91 7.12
CA PRO A 305 -12.19 -9.31 6.73
C PRO A 305 -11.27 -10.19 7.58
N ILE A 306 -11.72 -11.42 7.84
CA ILE A 306 -10.87 -12.42 8.49
C ILE A 306 -9.60 -12.66 7.65
N GLY A 307 -8.46 -12.70 8.30
CA GLY A 307 -7.17 -12.88 7.66
C GLY A 307 -6.54 -11.59 7.11
N ALA A 308 -7.23 -10.44 7.21
CA ALA A 308 -6.62 -9.14 6.92
C ALA A 308 -5.49 -8.81 7.91
N VAL A 309 -4.65 -7.88 7.51
CA VAL A 309 -3.63 -7.28 8.38
C VAL A 309 -3.87 -5.78 8.40
N VAL A 310 -3.99 -5.21 9.59
CA VAL A 310 -4.20 -3.77 9.78
C VAL A 310 -3.11 -3.17 10.64
N VAL A 311 -2.84 -1.88 10.45
CA VAL A 311 -2.03 -1.08 11.35
C VAL A 311 -2.96 -0.20 12.16
N VAL A 312 -2.96 -0.38 13.45
CA VAL A 312 -3.64 0.46 14.42
C VAL A 312 -2.67 1.54 14.85
N GLY A 313 -3.08 2.80 14.78
CA GLY A 313 -2.28 3.95 15.17
C GLY A 313 -3.01 4.85 16.15
N VAL A 314 -2.26 5.43 17.07
CA VAL A 314 -2.72 6.52 17.94
C VAL A 314 -1.74 7.67 17.79
N GLU A 315 -2.26 8.84 17.50
CA GLU A 315 -1.50 10.05 17.26
C GLU A 315 -2.01 11.20 18.10
N VAL A 316 -1.08 12.02 18.56
CA VAL A 316 -1.38 13.26 19.28
C VAL A 316 -0.67 14.42 18.59
N LEU A 317 -1.43 15.47 18.31
CA LEU A 317 -0.96 16.74 17.77
C LEU A 317 -1.07 17.80 18.85
N PHE A 318 0.01 18.54 19.07
CA PHE A 318 0.11 19.59 20.06
C PHE A 318 -0.07 21.00 19.43
N PRO A 319 -0.50 22.01 20.19
CA PRO A 319 -0.73 23.38 19.68
C PRO A 319 0.51 24.03 19.05
N ASP A 320 1.69 23.65 19.48
CA ASP A 320 2.98 24.13 18.96
C ASP A 320 3.39 23.45 17.65
N GLY A 321 2.54 22.54 17.11
CA GLY A 321 2.82 21.73 15.92
C GLY A 321 3.60 20.46 16.22
N GLY A 322 3.90 20.15 17.48
CA GLY A 322 4.49 18.88 17.90
C GLY A 322 3.54 17.72 17.58
N ARG A 323 4.12 16.57 17.24
CA ARG A 323 3.39 15.34 16.92
C ARG A 323 4.06 14.14 17.57
N VAL A 324 3.27 13.24 18.11
CA VAL A 324 3.76 11.94 18.60
C VAL A 324 2.79 10.86 18.18
N ALA A 325 3.30 9.74 17.69
CA ALA A 325 2.52 8.61 17.26
C ALA A 325 3.05 7.29 17.82
N VAL A 326 2.15 6.35 18.06
CA VAL A 326 2.46 4.95 18.36
C VAL A 326 1.57 4.05 17.50
N THR A 327 2.12 2.94 17.00
CA THR A 327 1.37 2.03 16.12
C THR A 327 1.66 0.58 16.44
N GLU A 328 0.72 -0.30 16.07
CA GLU A 328 0.88 -1.75 16.13
C GLU A 328 0.24 -2.40 14.89
N THR A 329 0.93 -3.41 14.34
CA THR A 329 0.42 -4.23 13.23
C THR A 329 -0.34 -5.42 13.81
N VAL A 330 -1.61 -5.55 13.43
CA VAL A 330 -2.55 -6.52 14.01
C VAL A 330 -3.13 -7.40 12.91
N PRO A 331 -2.95 -8.74 12.98
CA PRO A 331 -3.70 -9.65 12.13
C PRO A 331 -5.15 -9.74 12.61
N VAL A 332 -6.11 -9.74 11.69
CA VAL A 332 -7.54 -9.91 11.96
C VAL A 332 -7.84 -11.40 11.97
N GLU A 333 -7.75 -12.02 13.13
CA GLU A 333 -7.92 -13.47 13.31
C GLU A 333 -9.28 -13.81 13.89
N ALA A 334 -9.76 -15.03 13.62
CA ALA A 334 -10.92 -15.55 14.31
C ALA A 334 -10.62 -15.71 15.81
N PRO A 335 -11.58 -15.42 16.69
CA PRO A 335 -11.43 -15.60 18.13
C PRO A 335 -11.17 -17.05 18.53
#